data_c2857caab7f55c237a0f719e322f76ca
#
_entry.id   c2857caab7f55c237a0f719e322f76ca
#
_cell.length_a   1.000
_cell.length_b   1.000
_cell.length_c   1.000
_cell.angle_alpha   90.00
_cell.angle_beta   90.00
_cell.angle_gamma   90.00
#
_symmetry.space_group_name_H-M   'P 1'
#
loop_
_entity.id
_entity.type
_entity.pdbx_description
1 polymer ?
#
loop_
_entity_poly.entity_id
_entity_poly.type
_entity_poly.pdbx_seq_one_letter_code
_entity_poly.pdbx_strand_id
1 'polypeptide(L)'
;MSRSRLLPDNFTLTLIGVVLLASFLPASGQVALGFGWLTNVAIALLFFLHGAKLSREAIIAGAGHWRLHLLIFSLTFVLFPILGLALKPLLSPLIGNELYLGMLYLCALPATVQSAIAFTSLARGNVPAAICSAAASSLFGIFLTPLLVTLLLNVHGDAGSTVDAIVKISVQLLLPFIAGQIARRWIGAWVGRNKNWLKFVDQGSILLVVYGAFSEAVNEGIWHQIPLWNLAGLVLACCVLLALALLASSLLSKLFGFNQEDRITILFCGSKKSLATGVPMAQVLFAGSTMGVLILPLMLFHQIQLMVCAVLAQRYAKRPESVPELMAQVDP
;
A
#
# COMPACT_ATOMS: atom_id res chain seq x y z
N MET A 1 11.87 -28.11 2.52
CA MET A 1 10.87 -28.18 1.43
C MET A 1 10.63 -26.78 0.90
N SER A 2 11.10 -26.45 -0.29
CA SER A 2 10.87 -25.14 -0.91
C SER A 2 9.42 -25.09 -1.39
N ARG A 3 8.57 -24.29 -0.69
CA ARG A 3 7.24 -23.93 -1.22
C ARG A 3 7.41 -23.43 -2.65
N SER A 4 6.57 -23.89 -3.57
CA SER A 4 6.62 -23.45 -4.96
C SER A 4 6.51 -21.92 -4.99
N ARG A 5 7.42 -21.27 -5.74
CA ARG A 5 7.65 -19.81 -5.75
C ARG A 5 6.47 -18.99 -6.27
N LEU A 6 5.36 -19.64 -6.61
CA LEU A 6 4.12 -19.04 -7.13
C LEU A 6 2.95 -19.11 -6.14
N LEU A 7 3.10 -19.76 -4.99
CA LEU A 7 2.03 -19.81 -4.00
C LEU A 7 1.96 -18.50 -3.20
N PRO A 8 0.73 -18.01 -2.92
CA PRO A 8 0.51 -16.88 -2.05
C PRO A 8 1.18 -17.08 -0.69
N ASP A 9 1.65 -15.99 -0.08
CA ASP A 9 2.21 -16.04 1.27
C ASP A 9 1.12 -16.33 2.33
N ASN A 10 1.54 -16.67 3.56
CA ASN A 10 0.61 -17.02 4.62
C ASN A 10 -0.37 -15.88 4.95
N PHE A 11 0.07 -14.62 4.87
CA PHE A 11 -0.79 -13.47 5.15
C PHE A 11 -1.90 -13.35 4.09
N THR A 12 -1.57 -13.56 2.82
CA THR A 12 -2.55 -13.60 1.72
C THR A 12 -3.59 -14.69 1.93
N LEU A 13 -3.15 -15.90 2.28
CA LEU A 13 -4.08 -17.01 2.55
C LEU A 13 -5.00 -16.68 3.73
N THR A 14 -4.45 -16.10 4.79
CA THR A 14 -5.24 -15.65 5.94
C THR A 14 -6.21 -14.53 5.55
N LEU A 15 -5.79 -13.59 4.70
CA LEU A 15 -6.64 -12.50 4.21
C LEU A 15 -7.83 -13.04 3.41
N ILE A 16 -7.58 -14.00 2.50
CA ILE A 16 -8.64 -14.69 1.75
C ILE A 16 -9.58 -15.42 2.72
N GLY A 17 -9.00 -16.15 3.70
CA GLY A 17 -9.77 -16.83 4.73
C GLY A 17 -10.68 -15.89 5.54
N VAL A 18 -10.21 -14.69 5.87
CA VAL A 18 -10.98 -13.66 6.57
C VAL A 18 -12.12 -13.11 5.70
N VAL A 19 -11.88 -12.89 4.40
CA VAL A 19 -12.94 -12.48 3.45
C VAL A 19 -14.02 -13.56 3.33
N LEU A 20 -13.60 -14.83 3.21
CA LEU A 20 -14.54 -15.97 3.19
C LEU A 20 -15.30 -16.05 4.52
N LEU A 21 -14.62 -15.93 5.67
CA LEU A 21 -15.27 -15.91 6.98
C LEU A 21 -16.32 -14.81 7.08
N ALA A 22 -15.99 -13.58 6.67
CA ALA A 22 -16.93 -12.46 6.65
C ALA A 22 -18.10 -12.69 5.68
N SER A 23 -17.88 -13.44 4.59
CA SER A 23 -18.92 -13.79 3.60
C SER A 23 -19.93 -14.79 4.14
N PHE A 24 -19.51 -15.75 4.97
CA PHE A 24 -20.38 -16.78 5.54
C PHE A 24 -20.91 -16.43 6.93
N LEU A 25 -20.13 -15.67 7.71
CA LEU A 25 -20.42 -15.27 9.10
C LEU A 25 -20.18 -13.77 9.26
N PRO A 26 -20.98 -12.90 8.62
CA PRO A 26 -20.80 -11.46 8.76
C PRO A 26 -21.16 -11.00 10.18
N ALA A 27 -20.36 -10.13 10.75
CA ALA A 27 -20.69 -9.47 12.02
C ALA A 27 -21.92 -8.57 11.84
N SER A 28 -22.87 -8.65 12.78
CA SER A 28 -24.11 -7.83 12.75
C SER A 28 -24.48 -7.38 14.16
N GLY A 29 -25.37 -6.39 14.28
CA GLY A 29 -25.90 -5.90 15.55
C GLY A 29 -24.82 -5.46 16.52
N GLN A 30 -24.92 -5.87 17.79
CA GLN A 30 -23.97 -5.53 18.86
C GLN A 30 -22.54 -6.03 18.61
N VAL A 31 -22.40 -7.16 17.91
CA VAL A 31 -21.09 -7.71 17.55
C VAL A 31 -20.39 -6.80 16.56
N ALA A 32 -21.10 -6.27 15.56
CA ALA A 32 -20.55 -5.31 14.61
C ALA A 32 -20.07 -4.01 15.29
N LEU A 33 -20.83 -3.50 16.27
CA LEU A 33 -20.43 -2.33 17.06
C LEU A 33 -19.13 -2.59 17.85
N GLY A 34 -19.02 -3.76 18.49
CA GLY A 34 -17.80 -4.16 19.21
C GLY A 34 -16.59 -4.27 18.27
N PHE A 35 -16.77 -4.87 17.09
CA PHE A 35 -15.73 -4.93 16.07
C PHE A 35 -15.35 -3.53 15.55
N GLY A 36 -16.29 -2.62 15.36
CA GLY A 36 -16.03 -1.23 14.97
C GLY A 36 -15.13 -0.51 15.97
N TRP A 37 -15.40 -0.63 17.25
CA TRP A 37 -14.55 -0.08 18.33
C TRP A 37 -13.14 -0.67 18.31
N LEU A 38 -13.04 -2.00 18.23
CA LEU A 38 -11.77 -2.71 18.19
C LEU A 38 -10.96 -2.31 16.94
N THR A 39 -11.62 -2.13 15.80
CA THR A 39 -11.02 -1.69 14.54
C THR A 39 -10.42 -0.29 14.69
N ASN A 40 -11.14 0.67 15.28
CA ASN A 40 -10.63 2.02 15.49
C ASN A 40 -9.39 2.04 16.39
N VAL A 41 -9.39 1.25 17.46
CA VAL A 41 -8.21 1.09 18.33
C VAL A 41 -7.05 0.46 17.57
N ALA A 42 -7.31 -0.57 16.76
CA ALA A 42 -6.30 -1.24 15.95
C ALA A 42 -5.67 -0.30 14.91
N ILE A 43 -6.47 0.57 14.27
CA ILE A 43 -5.99 1.59 13.33
C ILE A 43 -5.10 2.61 14.05
N ALA A 44 -5.53 3.13 15.18
CA ALA A 44 -4.73 4.08 15.97
C ALA A 44 -3.38 3.45 16.41
N LEU A 45 -3.41 2.19 16.88
CA LEU A 45 -2.22 1.44 17.24
C LEU A 45 -1.29 1.21 16.04
N LEU A 46 -1.85 0.89 14.87
CA LEU A 46 -1.09 0.68 13.64
C LEU A 46 -0.34 1.96 13.22
N PHE A 47 -1.01 3.12 13.20
CA PHE A 47 -0.37 4.39 12.87
C PHE A 47 0.64 4.83 13.94
N PHE A 48 0.36 4.61 15.22
CA PHE A 48 1.32 4.81 16.31
C PHE A 48 2.59 3.97 16.10
N LEU A 49 2.45 2.69 15.83
CA LEU A 49 3.59 1.81 15.55
C LEU A 49 4.34 2.21 14.27
N HIS A 50 3.65 2.66 13.23
CA HIS A 50 4.30 3.19 12.03
C HIS A 50 5.17 4.41 12.38
N GLY A 51 4.67 5.32 13.22
CA GLY A 51 5.46 6.43 13.76
C GLY A 51 6.68 5.94 14.56
N ALA A 52 6.49 5.00 15.48
CA ALA A 52 7.56 4.49 16.34
C ALA A 52 8.64 3.69 15.57
N LYS A 53 8.30 3.06 14.45
CA LYS A 53 9.23 2.30 13.59
C LYS A 53 10.13 3.20 12.72
N LEU A 54 9.71 4.42 12.42
CA LEU A 54 10.43 5.32 11.51
C LEU A 54 11.69 5.89 12.16
N SER A 55 12.87 5.47 11.71
CA SER A 55 14.15 5.93 12.26
C SER A 55 14.69 7.18 11.56
N ARG A 56 15.20 8.14 12.34
CA ARG A 56 15.82 9.37 11.82
C ARG A 56 17.07 9.05 11.03
N GLU A 57 17.88 8.09 11.50
CA GLU A 57 19.12 7.64 10.87
C GLU A 57 18.86 7.09 9.47
N ALA A 58 17.80 6.28 9.29
CA ALA A 58 17.41 5.74 7.99
C ALA A 58 16.96 6.83 7.02
N ILE A 59 16.25 7.86 7.52
CA ILE A 59 15.83 9.00 6.72
C ILE A 59 17.07 9.80 6.26
N ILE A 60 17.98 10.12 7.17
CA ILE A 60 19.20 10.91 6.87
C ILE A 60 20.10 10.16 5.89
N ALA A 61 20.32 8.85 6.09
CA ALA A 61 21.16 8.02 5.22
C ALA A 61 20.65 7.95 3.77
N GLY A 62 19.32 8.02 3.57
CA GLY A 62 18.71 8.00 2.24
C GLY A 62 18.52 9.37 1.60
N ALA A 63 18.47 10.46 2.39
CA ALA A 63 17.99 11.79 1.95
C ALA A 63 18.83 12.44 0.83
N GLY A 64 20.11 12.03 0.64
CA GLY A 64 20.99 12.60 -0.39
C GLY A 64 20.53 12.40 -1.83
N HIS A 65 19.69 11.40 -2.10
CA HIS A 65 19.22 11.05 -3.45
C HIS A 65 17.90 11.74 -3.83
N TRP A 66 17.81 13.06 -3.69
CA TRP A 66 16.57 13.81 -3.90
C TRP A 66 15.89 13.55 -5.28
N ARG A 67 16.69 13.40 -6.37
CA ARG A 67 16.16 13.10 -7.72
C ARG A 67 15.42 11.74 -7.75
N LEU A 68 15.98 10.73 -7.09
CA LEU A 68 15.36 9.41 -6.97
C LEU A 68 14.06 9.47 -6.17
N HIS A 69 14.08 10.18 -5.04
CA HIS A 69 12.87 10.34 -4.20
C HIS A 69 11.78 11.11 -4.91
N LEU A 70 12.13 12.18 -5.63
CA LEU A 70 11.17 12.97 -6.41
C LEU A 70 10.52 12.11 -7.51
N LEU A 71 11.31 11.28 -8.22
CA LEU A 71 10.76 10.39 -9.23
C LEU A 71 9.83 9.34 -8.62
N ILE A 72 10.22 8.67 -7.53
CA ILE A 72 9.35 7.70 -6.83
C ILE A 72 8.06 8.35 -6.35
N PHE A 73 8.17 9.56 -5.78
CA PHE A 73 7.03 10.33 -5.31
C PHE A 73 6.08 10.69 -6.46
N SER A 74 6.62 11.17 -7.58
CA SER A 74 5.85 11.48 -8.79
C SER A 74 5.17 10.24 -9.38
N LEU A 75 5.87 9.11 -9.43
CA LEU A 75 5.27 7.84 -9.85
C LEU A 75 4.09 7.47 -8.94
N THR A 76 4.25 7.61 -7.62
CA THR A 76 3.26 7.17 -6.64
C THR A 76 2.04 8.10 -6.58
N PHE A 77 2.24 9.42 -6.53
CA PHE A 77 1.17 10.39 -6.23
C PHE A 77 0.73 11.24 -7.43
N VAL A 78 1.42 11.14 -8.58
CA VAL A 78 1.02 11.84 -9.81
C VAL A 78 0.70 10.84 -10.92
N LEU A 79 1.62 9.94 -11.27
CA LEU A 79 1.41 9.00 -12.37
C LEU A 79 0.24 8.06 -12.12
N PHE A 80 0.15 7.42 -10.94
CA PHE A 80 -0.95 6.51 -10.64
C PHE A 80 -2.33 7.18 -10.72
N PRO A 81 -2.58 8.36 -10.10
CA PRO A 81 -3.80 9.12 -10.32
C PRO A 81 -4.11 9.40 -11.79
N ILE A 82 -3.11 9.84 -12.56
CA ILE A 82 -3.27 10.10 -14.00
C ILE A 82 -3.65 8.82 -14.74
N LEU A 83 -3.00 7.70 -14.47
CA LEU A 83 -3.33 6.41 -15.07
C LEU A 83 -4.76 5.97 -14.70
N GLY A 84 -5.16 6.13 -13.42
CA GLY A 84 -6.50 5.84 -12.97
C GLY A 84 -7.57 6.61 -13.73
N LEU A 85 -7.36 7.92 -13.92
CA LEU A 85 -8.26 8.78 -14.68
C LEU A 85 -8.24 8.49 -16.18
N ALA A 86 -7.05 8.32 -16.78
CA ALA A 86 -6.90 8.04 -18.20
C ALA A 86 -7.52 6.70 -18.62
N LEU A 87 -7.50 5.72 -17.73
CA LEU A 87 -8.09 4.40 -17.97
C LEU A 87 -9.63 4.37 -17.71
N LYS A 88 -10.24 5.45 -17.22
CA LYS A 88 -11.68 5.52 -16.94
C LYS A 88 -12.56 4.99 -18.08
N PRO A 89 -12.39 5.45 -19.34
CA PRO A 89 -13.27 5.03 -20.44
C PRO A 89 -13.18 3.53 -20.72
N LEU A 90 -12.07 2.88 -20.38
CA LEU A 90 -11.88 1.45 -20.54
C LEU A 90 -12.34 0.66 -19.30
N LEU A 91 -12.01 1.14 -18.11
CA LEU A 91 -12.23 0.41 -16.87
C LEU A 91 -13.67 0.50 -16.37
N SER A 92 -14.31 1.68 -16.43
CA SER A 92 -15.66 1.87 -15.91
C SER A 92 -16.69 0.95 -16.57
N PRO A 93 -16.72 0.75 -17.91
CA PRO A 93 -17.59 -0.24 -18.53
C PRO A 93 -17.25 -1.69 -18.21
N LEU A 94 -15.95 -1.97 -17.96
CA LEU A 94 -15.47 -3.33 -17.73
C LEU A 94 -15.77 -3.84 -16.32
N ILE A 95 -15.60 -2.99 -15.30
CA ILE A 95 -15.68 -3.39 -13.89
C ILE A 95 -16.85 -2.77 -13.14
N GLY A 96 -17.57 -1.84 -13.75
CA GLY A 96 -18.63 -1.07 -13.10
C GLY A 96 -18.07 0.12 -12.29
N ASN A 97 -18.96 1.09 -12.00
CA ASN A 97 -18.54 2.35 -11.38
C ASN A 97 -18.00 2.18 -9.95
N GLU A 98 -18.58 1.29 -9.16
CA GLU A 98 -18.19 1.11 -7.76
C GLU A 98 -16.75 0.55 -7.63
N LEU A 99 -16.44 -0.51 -8.38
CA LEU A 99 -15.08 -1.06 -8.41
C LEU A 99 -14.09 -0.07 -9.06
N TYR A 100 -14.55 0.75 -10.03
CA TYR A 100 -13.72 1.81 -10.59
C TYR A 100 -13.38 2.89 -9.55
N LEU A 101 -14.31 3.27 -8.67
CA LEU A 101 -14.00 4.17 -7.55
C LEU A 101 -12.94 3.57 -6.62
N GLY A 102 -13.02 2.26 -6.35
CA GLY A 102 -11.97 1.54 -5.62
C GLY A 102 -10.61 1.53 -6.34
N MET A 103 -10.60 1.47 -7.70
CA MET A 103 -9.38 1.62 -8.50
C MET A 103 -8.79 3.04 -8.40
N LEU A 104 -9.62 4.08 -8.39
CA LEU A 104 -9.17 5.46 -8.16
C LEU A 104 -8.61 5.64 -6.75
N TYR A 105 -9.30 5.06 -5.76
CA TYR A 105 -8.80 5.03 -4.39
C TYR A 105 -7.42 4.37 -4.30
N LEU A 106 -7.26 3.17 -4.89
CA LEU A 106 -5.98 2.49 -5.02
C LEU A 106 -4.89 3.42 -5.60
N CYS A 107 -5.20 4.18 -6.66
CA CYS A 107 -4.27 5.09 -7.31
C CYS A 107 -3.81 6.24 -6.39
N ALA A 108 -4.63 6.65 -5.42
CA ALA A 108 -4.31 7.73 -4.46
C ALA A 108 -3.43 7.28 -3.28
N LEU A 109 -3.22 5.98 -3.08
CA LEU A 109 -2.52 5.41 -1.92
C LEU A 109 -1.00 5.58 -1.98
N PRO A 110 -0.32 5.58 -0.80
CA PRO A 110 1.13 5.55 -0.72
C PRO A 110 1.72 4.19 -1.13
N ALA A 111 3.03 4.17 -1.35
CA ALA A 111 3.78 2.96 -1.66
C ALA A 111 3.87 2.01 -0.44
N THR A 112 4.13 0.72 -0.70
CA THR A 112 4.44 -0.26 0.36
C THR A 112 5.81 0.01 0.97
N VAL A 113 5.96 -0.23 2.27
CA VAL A 113 7.28 -0.12 2.93
C VAL A 113 8.01 -1.46 2.91
N GLN A 114 7.47 -2.48 3.58
CA GLN A 114 8.18 -3.74 3.82
C GLN A 114 8.53 -4.48 2.52
N SER A 115 7.56 -4.65 1.62
CA SER A 115 7.78 -5.38 0.37
C SER A 115 8.65 -4.60 -0.63
N ALA A 116 8.61 -3.25 -0.62
CA ALA A 116 9.49 -2.46 -1.45
C ALA A 116 10.96 -2.64 -1.05
N ILE A 117 11.24 -2.52 0.25
CA ILE A 117 12.60 -2.73 0.79
C ILE A 117 13.08 -4.16 0.55
N ALA A 118 12.23 -5.16 0.83
CA ALA A 118 12.57 -6.58 0.66
C ALA A 118 12.93 -6.93 -0.80
N PHE A 119 12.12 -6.49 -1.76
CA PHE A 119 12.39 -6.76 -3.18
C PHE A 119 13.57 -5.96 -3.72
N THR A 120 13.76 -4.72 -3.25
CA THR A 120 14.96 -3.93 -3.57
C THR A 120 16.23 -4.62 -3.07
N SER A 121 16.20 -5.13 -1.83
CA SER A 121 17.33 -5.86 -1.25
C SER A 121 17.59 -7.16 -2.00
N LEU A 122 16.54 -7.97 -2.27
CA LEU A 122 16.68 -9.22 -3.04
C LEU A 122 17.24 -8.98 -4.44
N ALA A 123 16.86 -7.88 -5.08
CA ALA A 123 17.28 -7.50 -6.42
C ALA A 123 18.61 -6.75 -6.45
N ARG A 124 19.32 -6.62 -5.32
CA ARG A 124 20.57 -5.84 -5.18
C ARG A 124 20.43 -4.39 -5.64
N GLY A 125 19.33 -3.72 -5.20
CA GLY A 125 19.10 -2.30 -5.42
C GLY A 125 19.61 -1.44 -4.26
N ASN A 126 19.44 -0.12 -4.36
CA ASN A 126 19.81 0.86 -3.33
C ASN A 126 18.83 0.80 -2.13
N VAL A 127 19.16 -0.07 -1.15
CA VAL A 127 18.30 -0.31 0.03
C VAL A 127 18.15 0.93 0.93
N PRO A 128 19.20 1.73 1.24
CA PRO A 128 19.02 2.97 1.98
C PRO A 128 18.02 3.93 1.32
N ALA A 129 18.10 4.12 0.01
CA ALA A 129 17.18 4.96 -0.73
C ALA A 129 15.76 4.37 -0.71
N ALA A 130 15.59 3.04 -0.79
CA ALA A 130 14.30 2.38 -0.67
C ALA A 130 13.65 2.62 0.69
N ILE A 131 14.40 2.52 1.79
CA ILE A 131 13.94 2.79 3.16
C ILE A 131 13.43 4.22 3.27
N CYS A 132 14.24 5.19 2.80
CA CYS A 132 13.89 6.60 2.85
C CYS A 132 12.63 6.92 2.00
N SER A 133 12.60 6.46 0.74
CA SER A 133 11.46 6.70 -0.15
C SER A 133 10.16 6.09 0.38
N ALA A 134 10.22 4.85 0.88
CA ALA A 134 9.05 4.17 1.41
C ALA A 134 8.51 4.84 2.68
N ALA A 135 9.41 5.26 3.56
CA ALA A 135 9.06 6.01 4.77
C ALA A 135 8.44 7.38 4.43
N ALA A 136 9.07 8.12 3.51
CA ALA A 136 8.56 9.39 3.03
C ALA A 136 7.19 9.24 2.36
N SER A 137 7.02 8.21 1.50
CA SER A 137 5.73 7.93 0.85
C SER A 137 4.62 7.65 1.88
N SER A 138 4.91 6.89 2.94
CA SER A 138 3.93 6.64 4.00
C SER A 138 3.58 7.89 4.78
N LEU A 139 4.57 8.72 5.11
CA LEU A 139 4.36 9.96 5.86
C LEU A 139 3.54 10.97 5.05
N PHE A 140 3.96 11.25 3.82
CA PHE A 140 3.24 12.16 2.94
C PHE A 140 1.87 11.62 2.53
N GLY A 141 1.71 10.29 2.43
CA GLY A 141 0.45 9.65 2.13
C GLY A 141 -0.65 9.93 3.14
N ILE A 142 -0.31 10.19 4.42
CA ILE A 142 -1.31 10.58 5.43
C ILE A 142 -2.05 11.86 5.02
N PHE A 143 -1.37 12.79 4.36
CA PHE A 143 -1.94 14.06 3.90
C PHE A 143 -2.42 14.00 2.45
N LEU A 144 -1.59 13.44 1.56
CA LEU A 144 -1.86 13.45 0.13
C LEU A 144 -2.98 12.48 -0.26
N THR A 145 -3.12 11.36 0.42
CA THR A 145 -4.17 10.40 0.08
C THR A 145 -5.56 10.99 0.30
N PRO A 146 -5.93 11.59 1.45
CA PRO A 146 -7.22 12.24 1.61
C PRO A 146 -7.47 13.34 0.57
N LEU A 147 -6.45 14.18 0.29
CA LEU A 147 -6.54 15.23 -0.72
C LEU A 147 -6.81 14.64 -2.13
N LEU A 148 -6.04 13.64 -2.54
CA LEU A 148 -6.21 12.99 -3.84
C LEU A 148 -7.54 12.26 -3.95
N VAL A 149 -8.01 11.59 -2.87
CA VAL A 149 -9.31 10.95 -2.84
C VAL A 149 -10.42 11.96 -3.06
N THR A 150 -10.38 13.10 -2.39
CA THR A 150 -11.36 14.18 -2.59
C THR A 150 -11.35 14.68 -4.03
N LEU A 151 -10.16 14.88 -4.62
CA LEU A 151 -10.03 15.35 -6.00
C LEU A 151 -10.47 14.32 -7.05
N LEU A 152 -10.12 13.03 -6.84
CA LEU A 152 -10.38 11.96 -7.81
C LEU A 152 -11.80 11.45 -7.78
N LEU A 153 -12.40 11.34 -6.60
CA LEU A 153 -13.73 10.76 -6.42
C LEU A 153 -14.85 11.81 -6.48
N ASN A 154 -14.48 13.10 -6.73
CA ASN A 154 -15.47 14.20 -6.79
C ASN A 154 -16.43 14.20 -5.58
N VAL A 155 -15.91 13.97 -4.39
CA VAL A 155 -16.70 14.08 -3.16
C VAL A 155 -17.03 15.55 -2.95
N HIS A 156 -18.09 16.03 -3.62
CA HIS A 156 -18.58 17.39 -3.51
C HIS A 156 -19.46 17.50 -2.28
N GLY A 157 -18.85 17.85 -1.15
CA GLY A 157 -19.54 18.54 -0.07
C GLY A 157 -19.37 20.05 -0.27
N ASP A 158 -20.12 20.87 0.43
CA ASP A 158 -19.83 22.33 0.52
C ASP A 158 -18.35 22.52 0.82
N ALA A 159 -17.68 23.43 0.13
CA ALA A 159 -16.22 23.56 0.15
C ALA A 159 -15.63 23.62 1.58
N GLY A 160 -16.35 24.22 2.54
CA GLY A 160 -15.99 24.26 3.95
C GLY A 160 -16.05 22.89 4.62
N SER A 161 -17.09 22.08 4.35
CA SER A 161 -17.25 20.75 4.94
C SER A 161 -16.20 19.75 4.42
N THR A 162 -15.74 19.91 3.19
CA THR A 162 -14.72 19.05 2.56
C THR A 162 -13.35 19.27 3.19
N VAL A 163 -12.94 20.54 3.39
CA VAL A 163 -11.66 20.86 4.04
C VAL A 163 -11.64 20.38 5.49
N ASP A 164 -12.73 20.61 6.24
CA ASP A 164 -12.84 20.15 7.61
C ASP A 164 -12.79 18.62 7.71
N ALA A 165 -13.42 17.90 6.78
CA ALA A 165 -13.34 16.45 6.69
C ALA A 165 -11.90 15.96 6.43
N ILE A 166 -11.18 16.56 5.47
CA ILE A 166 -9.77 16.24 5.18
C ILE A 166 -8.91 16.50 6.42
N VAL A 167 -9.07 17.64 7.07
CA VAL A 167 -8.32 18.00 8.28
C VAL A 167 -8.60 17.01 9.40
N LYS A 168 -9.87 16.71 9.67
CA LYS A 168 -10.28 15.74 10.70
C LYS A 168 -9.68 14.37 10.47
N ILE A 169 -9.74 13.86 9.24
CA ILE A 169 -9.19 12.56 8.85
C ILE A 169 -7.66 12.57 8.97
N SER A 170 -7.02 13.62 8.46
CA SER A 170 -5.56 13.78 8.56
C SER A 170 -5.10 13.81 10.02
N VAL A 171 -5.80 14.54 10.87
CA VAL A 171 -5.51 14.59 12.31
C VAL A 171 -5.72 13.22 12.97
N GLN A 172 -6.79 12.50 12.63
CA GLN A 172 -7.08 11.18 13.18
C GLN A 172 -6.00 10.13 12.87
N LEU A 173 -5.36 10.22 11.70
CA LEU A 173 -4.25 9.35 11.31
C LEU A 173 -2.89 9.86 11.80
N LEU A 174 -2.70 11.18 11.75
CA LEU A 174 -1.43 11.83 12.08
C LEU A 174 -1.16 11.88 13.57
N LEU A 175 -2.19 12.10 14.39
CA LEU A 175 -2.03 12.21 15.85
C LEU A 175 -1.38 10.96 16.46
N PRO A 176 -1.89 9.73 16.20
CA PRO A 176 -1.24 8.53 16.71
C PRO A 176 0.15 8.33 16.07
N PHE A 177 0.36 8.70 14.82
CA PHE A 177 1.68 8.62 14.16
C PHE A 177 2.70 9.53 14.87
N ILE A 178 2.36 10.80 15.13
CA ILE A 178 3.21 11.76 15.87
C ILE A 178 3.47 11.26 17.29
N ALA A 179 2.45 10.79 17.98
CA ALA A 179 2.59 10.19 19.31
C ALA A 179 3.58 9.01 19.29
N GLY A 180 3.52 8.16 18.28
CA GLY A 180 4.48 7.07 18.04
C GLY A 180 5.90 7.58 17.79
N GLN A 181 6.09 8.65 17.01
CA GLN A 181 7.39 9.28 16.78
C GLN A 181 7.98 9.88 18.08
N ILE A 182 7.17 10.50 18.90
CA ILE A 182 7.60 11.03 20.20
C ILE A 182 7.97 9.87 21.12
N ALA A 183 7.10 8.86 21.22
CA ALA A 183 7.30 7.68 22.07
C ALA A 183 8.54 6.88 21.65
N ARG A 184 8.98 6.95 20.38
CA ARG A 184 10.16 6.26 19.88
C ARG A 184 11.41 6.47 20.72
N ARG A 185 11.57 7.65 21.33
CA ARG A 185 12.74 7.95 22.20
C ARG A 185 12.83 6.98 23.38
N TRP A 186 11.71 6.42 23.84
CA TRP A 186 11.66 5.48 24.97
C TRP A 186 11.46 4.03 24.50
N ILE A 187 10.62 3.82 23.50
CA ILE A 187 10.24 2.46 23.04
C ILE A 187 10.99 2.02 21.78
N GLY A 188 11.81 2.88 21.15
CA GLY A 188 12.47 2.58 19.87
C GLY A 188 13.38 1.34 19.91
N ALA A 189 14.12 1.16 21.00
CA ALA A 189 14.96 -0.05 21.19
C ALA A 189 14.11 -1.31 21.33
N TRP A 190 12.97 -1.24 22.03
CA TRP A 190 12.02 -2.35 22.16
C TRP A 190 11.37 -2.67 20.79
N VAL A 191 10.91 -1.66 20.06
CA VAL A 191 10.36 -1.79 18.70
C VAL A 191 11.37 -2.46 17.77
N GLY A 192 12.65 -2.06 17.84
CA GLY A 192 13.73 -2.65 17.05
C GLY A 192 13.96 -4.13 17.33
N ARG A 193 13.85 -4.55 18.60
CA ARG A 193 14.02 -5.95 19.03
C ARG A 193 12.80 -6.83 18.72
N ASN A 194 11.60 -6.26 18.70
CA ASN A 194 10.34 -7.01 18.60
C ASN A 194 9.68 -6.91 17.21
N LYS A 195 10.46 -6.74 16.14
CA LYS A 195 9.95 -6.56 14.77
C LYS A 195 9.00 -7.67 14.32
N ASN A 196 9.28 -8.93 14.70
CA ASN A 196 8.44 -10.07 14.33
C ASN A 196 7.06 -10.01 15.00
N TRP A 197 7.02 -9.70 16.30
CA TRP A 197 5.76 -9.55 17.02
C TRP A 197 4.94 -8.36 16.49
N LEU A 198 5.60 -7.24 16.25
CA LEU A 198 4.95 -6.05 15.68
C LEU A 198 4.39 -6.30 14.27
N LYS A 199 5.00 -7.19 13.49
CA LYS A 199 4.44 -7.62 12.22
C LYS A 199 3.09 -8.35 12.40
N PHE A 200 2.94 -9.18 13.43
CA PHE A 200 1.65 -9.81 13.73
C PHE A 200 0.59 -8.80 14.17
N VAL A 201 0.96 -7.77 14.94
CA VAL A 201 0.04 -6.69 15.31
C VAL A 201 -0.42 -5.92 14.07
N ASP A 202 0.50 -5.54 13.17
CA ASP A 202 0.17 -4.87 11.91
C ASP A 202 -0.78 -5.74 11.06
N GLN A 203 -0.43 -7.01 10.86
CA GLN A 203 -1.24 -7.95 10.07
C GLN A 203 -2.61 -8.20 10.68
N GLY A 204 -2.66 -8.40 12.01
CA GLY A 204 -3.92 -8.58 12.75
C GLY A 204 -4.84 -7.37 12.64
N SER A 205 -4.29 -6.16 12.74
CA SER A 205 -5.06 -4.92 12.55
C SER A 205 -5.68 -4.84 11.15
N ILE A 206 -4.92 -5.21 10.11
CA ILE A 206 -5.43 -5.22 8.72
C ILE A 206 -6.55 -6.26 8.57
N LEU A 207 -6.35 -7.48 9.10
CA LEU A 207 -7.35 -8.55 9.03
C LEU A 207 -8.65 -8.16 9.74
N LEU A 208 -8.55 -7.47 10.88
CA LEU A 208 -9.70 -6.97 11.63
C LEU A 208 -10.49 -5.94 10.82
N VAL A 209 -9.80 -4.96 10.21
CA VAL A 209 -10.42 -3.95 9.36
C VAL A 209 -11.10 -4.61 8.14
N VAL A 210 -10.42 -5.57 7.51
CA VAL A 210 -10.98 -6.31 6.36
C VAL A 210 -12.21 -7.11 6.75
N TYR A 211 -12.17 -7.81 7.89
CA TYR A 211 -13.34 -8.55 8.37
C TYR A 211 -14.54 -7.62 8.60
N GLY A 212 -14.35 -6.49 9.29
CA GLY A 212 -15.41 -5.51 9.53
C GLY A 212 -15.99 -4.97 8.24
N ALA A 213 -15.14 -4.52 7.30
CA ALA A 213 -15.54 -3.96 6.02
C ALA A 213 -16.31 -4.95 5.13
N PHE A 214 -15.84 -6.20 5.08
CA PHE A 214 -16.54 -7.23 4.31
C PHE A 214 -17.82 -7.71 5.00
N SER A 215 -17.87 -7.78 6.34
CA SER A 215 -19.11 -8.07 7.06
C SER A 215 -20.19 -7.04 6.76
N GLU A 216 -19.86 -5.75 6.76
CA GLU A 216 -20.77 -4.67 6.40
C GLU A 216 -21.26 -4.82 4.95
N ALA A 217 -20.33 -4.97 4.00
CA ALA A 217 -20.65 -5.13 2.60
C ALA A 217 -21.50 -6.39 2.31
N VAL A 218 -21.27 -7.50 3.01
CA VAL A 218 -22.08 -8.73 2.87
C VAL A 218 -23.49 -8.52 3.41
N ASN A 219 -23.63 -7.84 4.55
CA ASN A 219 -24.94 -7.47 5.08
C ASN A 219 -25.72 -6.55 4.12
N GLU A 220 -25.03 -5.74 3.32
CA GLU A 220 -25.59 -4.90 2.24
C GLU A 220 -25.81 -5.66 0.91
N GLY A 221 -25.42 -6.94 0.82
CA GLY A 221 -25.66 -7.78 -0.35
C GLY A 221 -24.62 -7.66 -1.46
N ILE A 222 -23.36 -7.37 -1.17
CA ILE A 222 -22.27 -7.16 -2.15
C ILE A 222 -22.17 -8.28 -3.20
N TRP A 223 -22.32 -9.55 -2.80
CA TRP A 223 -22.20 -10.68 -3.71
C TRP A 223 -23.32 -10.80 -4.73
N HIS A 224 -24.48 -10.11 -4.50
CA HIS A 224 -25.56 -10.00 -5.45
C HIS A 224 -25.41 -8.81 -6.40
N GLN A 225 -24.58 -7.83 -6.02
CA GLN A 225 -24.36 -6.60 -6.78
C GLN A 225 -23.19 -6.69 -7.76
N ILE A 226 -22.19 -7.54 -7.49
CA ILE A 226 -20.97 -7.68 -8.30
C ILE A 226 -21.01 -8.97 -9.12
N PRO A 227 -21.27 -8.90 -10.43
CA PRO A 227 -21.18 -10.05 -11.31
C PRO A 227 -19.76 -10.64 -11.38
N LEU A 228 -19.65 -11.95 -11.53
CA LEU A 228 -18.34 -12.63 -11.61
C LEU A 228 -17.44 -12.11 -12.76
N TRP A 229 -18.04 -11.68 -13.87
CA TRP A 229 -17.26 -11.11 -14.97
C TRP A 229 -16.65 -9.75 -14.64
N ASN A 230 -17.26 -8.94 -13.74
CA ASN A 230 -16.64 -7.72 -13.23
C ASN A 230 -15.40 -8.03 -12.38
N LEU A 231 -15.39 -9.13 -11.62
CA LEU A 231 -14.21 -9.58 -10.87
C LEU A 231 -13.09 -10.01 -11.82
N ALA A 232 -13.41 -10.72 -12.90
CA ALA A 232 -12.42 -11.08 -13.92
C ALA A 232 -11.87 -9.82 -14.61
N GLY A 233 -12.74 -8.86 -14.94
CA GLY A 233 -12.37 -7.55 -15.46
C GLY A 233 -11.46 -6.79 -14.50
N LEU A 234 -11.74 -6.86 -13.19
CA LEU A 234 -10.93 -6.21 -12.16
C LEU A 234 -9.51 -6.80 -12.07
N VAL A 235 -9.36 -8.12 -12.16
CA VAL A 235 -8.03 -8.75 -12.23
C VAL A 235 -7.26 -8.24 -13.43
N LEU A 236 -7.89 -8.18 -14.60
CA LEU A 236 -7.28 -7.63 -15.82
C LEU A 236 -6.90 -6.16 -15.64
N ALA A 237 -7.79 -5.34 -15.07
CA ALA A 237 -7.53 -3.92 -14.77
C ALA A 237 -6.32 -3.73 -13.84
N CYS A 238 -6.23 -4.54 -12.78
CA CYS A 238 -5.08 -4.53 -11.88
C CYS A 238 -3.77 -4.93 -12.58
N CYS A 239 -3.80 -5.95 -13.45
CA CYS A 239 -2.64 -6.37 -14.24
C CYS A 239 -2.19 -5.26 -15.21
N VAL A 240 -3.11 -4.62 -15.92
CA VAL A 240 -2.82 -3.51 -16.84
C VAL A 240 -2.23 -2.33 -16.08
N LEU A 241 -2.84 -1.90 -14.98
CA LEU A 241 -2.35 -0.80 -14.15
C LEU A 241 -0.93 -1.08 -13.62
N LEU A 242 -0.68 -2.29 -13.12
CA LEU A 242 0.64 -2.69 -12.65
C LEU A 242 1.67 -2.71 -13.79
N ALA A 243 1.32 -3.25 -14.95
CA ALA A 243 2.20 -3.31 -16.11
C ALA A 243 2.59 -1.89 -16.56
N LEU A 244 1.63 -0.97 -16.64
CA LEU A 244 1.89 0.43 -16.99
C LEU A 244 2.78 1.12 -15.95
N ALA A 245 2.53 0.89 -14.67
CA ALA A 245 3.36 1.46 -13.59
C ALA A 245 4.79 0.93 -13.62
N LEU A 246 4.99 -0.38 -13.83
CA LEU A 246 6.31 -1.01 -13.96
C LEU A 246 7.04 -0.50 -15.22
N LEU A 247 6.34 -0.41 -16.34
CA LEU A 247 6.89 0.11 -17.59
C LEU A 247 7.33 1.57 -17.45
N ALA A 248 6.46 2.42 -16.91
CA ALA A 248 6.77 3.83 -16.68
C ALA A 248 7.95 4.00 -15.72
N SER A 249 7.97 3.25 -14.59
CA SER A 249 9.08 3.27 -13.64
C SER A 249 10.41 2.88 -14.30
N SER A 250 10.39 1.84 -15.14
CA SER A 250 11.57 1.37 -15.87
C SER A 250 12.03 2.36 -16.93
N LEU A 251 11.11 2.92 -17.72
CA LEU A 251 11.43 3.87 -18.80
C LEU A 251 11.93 5.20 -18.23
N LEU A 252 11.24 5.78 -17.25
CA LEU A 252 11.61 7.06 -16.66
C LEU A 252 12.93 6.97 -15.90
N SER A 253 13.15 5.90 -15.14
CA SER A 253 14.43 5.71 -14.46
C SER A 253 15.61 5.57 -15.43
N LYS A 254 15.39 4.95 -16.59
CA LYS A 254 16.40 4.89 -17.67
C LYS A 254 16.60 6.25 -18.33
N LEU A 255 15.51 6.94 -18.66
CA LEU A 255 15.54 8.27 -19.31
C LEU A 255 16.27 9.32 -18.48
N PHE A 256 16.07 9.30 -17.17
CA PHE A 256 16.74 10.22 -16.24
C PHE A 256 18.17 9.80 -15.86
N GLY A 257 18.71 8.75 -16.46
CA GLY A 257 20.11 8.36 -16.34
C GLY A 257 20.49 7.76 -14.98
N PHE A 258 19.52 7.14 -14.25
CA PHE A 258 19.84 6.48 -12.98
C PHE A 258 20.69 5.22 -13.21
N ASN A 259 21.61 4.95 -12.27
CA ASN A 259 22.37 3.70 -12.24
C ASN A 259 21.45 2.48 -11.99
N GLN A 260 22.00 1.29 -12.11
CA GLN A 260 21.20 0.05 -12.06
C GLN A 260 20.54 -0.18 -10.68
N GLU A 261 21.25 0.12 -9.57
CA GLU A 261 20.74 -0.05 -8.21
C GLU A 261 19.57 0.91 -7.95
N ASP A 262 19.70 2.15 -8.38
CA ASP A 262 18.65 3.18 -8.24
C ASP A 262 17.45 2.87 -9.12
N ARG A 263 17.66 2.37 -10.35
CA ARG A 263 16.57 1.94 -11.25
C ARG A 263 15.76 0.79 -10.63
N ILE A 264 16.40 -0.17 -10.00
CA ILE A 264 15.73 -1.26 -9.27
C ILE A 264 14.93 -0.69 -8.11
N THR A 265 15.49 0.26 -7.37
CA THR A 265 14.82 0.93 -6.25
C THR A 265 13.59 1.70 -6.74
N ILE A 266 13.71 2.49 -7.80
CA ILE A 266 12.61 3.23 -8.42
C ILE A 266 11.52 2.26 -8.88
N LEU A 267 11.89 1.14 -9.51
CA LEU A 267 10.96 0.12 -9.97
C LEU A 267 10.10 -0.43 -8.81
N PHE A 268 10.74 -0.87 -7.72
CA PHE A 268 10.02 -1.51 -6.61
C PHE A 268 9.36 -0.53 -5.64
N CYS A 269 9.84 0.69 -5.52
CA CYS A 269 9.20 1.70 -4.67
C CYS A 269 8.10 2.46 -5.41
N GLY A 270 8.28 2.77 -6.72
CA GLY A 270 7.37 3.59 -7.50
C GLY A 270 6.17 2.84 -8.08
N SER A 271 6.20 1.50 -8.18
CA SER A 271 5.14 0.71 -8.82
C SER A 271 4.16 0.04 -7.87
N LYS A 272 4.30 0.23 -6.57
CA LYS A 272 3.53 -0.52 -5.58
C LYS A 272 2.62 0.36 -4.74
N LYS A 273 1.50 -0.24 -4.29
CA LYS A 273 0.51 0.39 -3.42
C LYS A 273 0.32 -0.39 -2.13
N SER A 274 0.16 0.32 -1.02
CA SER A 274 0.15 -0.24 0.32
C SER A 274 -1.24 -0.69 0.76
N LEU A 275 -1.43 -2.00 0.93
CA LEU A 275 -2.60 -2.55 1.59
C LEU A 275 -2.63 -2.15 3.08
N ALA A 276 -1.47 -2.20 3.73
CA ALA A 276 -1.35 -1.98 5.18
C ALA A 276 -1.75 -0.57 5.63
N THR A 277 -1.55 0.43 4.78
CA THR A 277 -2.00 1.81 5.04
C THR A 277 -3.35 2.10 4.36
N GLY A 278 -3.60 1.52 3.19
CA GLY A 278 -4.81 1.78 2.42
C GLY A 278 -6.07 1.26 3.10
N VAL A 279 -6.09 0.04 3.62
CA VAL A 279 -7.29 -0.51 4.29
C VAL A 279 -7.70 0.32 5.51
N PRO A 280 -6.80 0.65 6.47
CA PRO A 280 -7.14 1.54 7.58
C PRO A 280 -7.52 2.96 7.14
N MET A 281 -6.89 3.50 6.11
CA MET A 281 -7.28 4.82 5.57
C MET A 281 -8.68 4.78 4.95
N ALA A 282 -9.05 3.70 4.24
CA ALA A 282 -10.39 3.55 3.71
C ALA A 282 -11.46 3.55 4.80
N GLN A 283 -11.22 2.88 5.91
CA GLN A 283 -12.13 2.86 7.07
C GLN A 283 -12.40 4.26 7.63
N VAL A 284 -11.39 5.11 7.62
CA VAL A 284 -11.52 6.49 8.11
C VAL A 284 -12.18 7.41 7.07
N LEU A 285 -11.82 7.22 5.79
CA LEU A 285 -12.31 8.05 4.68
C LEU A 285 -13.76 7.76 4.27
N PHE A 286 -14.17 6.49 4.35
CA PHE A 286 -15.45 5.99 3.81
C PHE A 286 -16.32 5.35 4.89
N ALA A 287 -16.21 5.82 6.13
CA ALA A 287 -17.04 5.32 7.23
C ALA A 287 -18.54 5.41 6.88
N GLY A 288 -19.26 4.27 6.93
CA GLY A 288 -20.69 4.19 6.65
C GLY A 288 -21.07 4.04 5.17
N SER A 289 -20.13 3.69 4.30
CA SER A 289 -20.39 3.38 2.88
C SER A 289 -19.97 1.94 2.55
N THR A 290 -20.24 1.51 1.30
CA THR A 290 -19.88 0.19 0.72
C THR A 290 -18.36 -0.05 0.69
N MET A 291 -17.71 0.03 1.85
CA MET A 291 -16.25 0.00 1.98
C MET A 291 -15.63 -1.30 1.43
N GLY A 292 -16.32 -2.44 1.58
CA GLY A 292 -15.82 -3.73 1.08
C GLY A 292 -15.58 -3.71 -0.43
N VAL A 293 -16.49 -3.09 -1.20
CA VAL A 293 -16.33 -2.93 -2.67
C VAL A 293 -15.15 -2.05 -3.00
N LEU A 294 -14.95 -0.95 -2.25
CA LEU A 294 -13.88 0.02 -2.49
C LEU A 294 -12.48 -0.54 -2.21
N ILE A 295 -12.34 -1.45 -1.23
CA ILE A 295 -11.02 -2.04 -0.90
C ILE A 295 -10.68 -3.27 -1.75
N LEU A 296 -11.66 -3.88 -2.44
CA LEU A 296 -11.45 -5.08 -3.24
C LEU A 296 -10.38 -4.90 -4.34
N PRO A 297 -10.39 -3.80 -5.15
CA PRO A 297 -9.32 -3.53 -6.11
C PRO A 297 -7.94 -3.44 -5.46
N LEU A 298 -7.83 -2.80 -4.30
CA LEU A 298 -6.57 -2.69 -3.55
C LEU A 298 -6.06 -4.06 -3.11
N MET A 299 -6.94 -4.93 -2.61
CA MET A 299 -6.57 -6.28 -2.17
C MET A 299 -6.05 -7.11 -3.33
N LEU A 300 -6.75 -7.14 -4.47
CA LEU A 300 -6.33 -7.87 -5.66
C LEU A 300 -5.03 -7.31 -6.24
N PHE A 301 -4.94 -6.00 -6.41
CA PHE A 301 -3.72 -5.36 -6.90
C PHE A 301 -2.52 -5.67 -6.00
N HIS A 302 -2.71 -5.65 -4.68
CA HIS A 302 -1.65 -5.95 -3.72
C HIS A 302 -1.10 -7.37 -3.90
N GLN A 303 -1.95 -8.36 -4.14
CA GLN A 303 -1.51 -9.73 -4.38
C GLN A 303 -0.77 -9.87 -5.71
N ILE A 304 -1.34 -9.32 -6.78
CA ILE A 304 -0.74 -9.35 -8.11
C ILE A 304 0.64 -8.68 -8.10
N GLN A 305 0.75 -7.50 -7.47
CA GLN A 305 2.04 -6.80 -7.38
C GLN A 305 3.10 -7.59 -6.59
N LEU A 306 2.72 -8.29 -5.51
CA LEU A 306 3.66 -9.12 -4.76
C LEU A 306 4.18 -10.28 -5.60
N MET A 307 3.30 -10.99 -6.31
CA MET A 307 3.67 -12.12 -7.16
C MET A 307 4.58 -11.68 -8.31
N VAL A 308 4.19 -10.64 -9.05
CA VAL A 308 4.96 -10.11 -10.19
C VAL A 308 6.30 -9.56 -9.73
N CYS A 309 6.32 -8.75 -8.66
CA CYS A 309 7.57 -8.18 -8.15
C CYS A 309 8.51 -9.24 -7.56
N ALA A 310 8.01 -10.33 -6.97
CA ALA A 310 8.85 -11.43 -6.51
C ALA A 310 9.61 -12.11 -7.66
N VAL A 311 8.92 -12.34 -8.78
CA VAL A 311 9.54 -12.90 -10.00
C VAL A 311 10.58 -11.92 -10.57
N LEU A 312 10.25 -10.63 -10.66
CA LEU A 312 11.17 -9.60 -11.15
C LEU A 312 12.41 -9.48 -10.25
N ALA A 313 12.23 -9.45 -8.93
CA ALA A 313 13.36 -9.35 -7.99
C ALA A 313 14.32 -10.54 -8.10
N GLN A 314 13.78 -11.76 -8.29
CA GLN A 314 14.61 -12.94 -8.53
C GLN A 314 15.37 -12.88 -9.87
N ARG A 315 14.76 -12.31 -10.92
CA ARG A 315 15.46 -12.08 -12.21
C ARG A 315 16.61 -11.09 -12.04
N TYR A 316 16.37 -9.99 -11.34
CA TYR A 316 17.43 -9.00 -11.06
C TYR A 316 18.53 -9.55 -10.15
N ALA A 317 18.20 -10.41 -9.19
CA ALA A 317 19.20 -11.07 -8.31
C ALA A 317 20.20 -11.93 -9.07
N LYS A 318 19.80 -12.51 -10.21
CA LYS A 318 20.65 -13.38 -11.06
C LYS A 318 21.57 -12.61 -12.03
N ARG A 319 21.52 -11.26 -12.03
CA ARG A 319 22.40 -10.47 -12.90
C ARG A 319 23.89 -10.72 -12.57
N PRO A 320 24.80 -10.70 -13.55
CA PRO A 320 26.23 -10.74 -13.30
C PRO A 320 26.65 -9.59 -12.37
N GLU A 321 27.60 -9.83 -11.51
CA GLU A 321 28.20 -8.78 -10.68
C GLU A 321 28.97 -7.82 -11.56
N SER A 322 28.84 -6.51 -11.31
CA SER A 322 29.61 -5.50 -12.02
C SER A 322 31.10 -5.63 -11.63
N VAL A 323 31.98 -5.47 -12.59
CA VAL A 323 33.45 -5.58 -12.41
C VAL A 323 34.01 -4.81 -11.18
N PRO A 324 33.45 -3.65 -10.75
CA PRO A 324 33.84 -2.97 -9.50
C PRO A 324 33.54 -3.76 -8.22
N GLU A 325 32.48 -4.58 -8.17
CA GLU A 325 32.18 -5.42 -6.99
C GLU A 325 33.13 -6.60 -6.85
N LEU A 326 33.62 -7.15 -7.99
CA LEU A 326 34.61 -8.21 -8.00
C LEU A 326 35.99 -7.70 -7.48
N MET A 327 36.38 -6.46 -7.82
CA MET A 327 37.65 -5.88 -7.36
C MET A 327 37.61 -5.50 -5.88
N ALA A 328 36.47 -5.12 -5.33
CA ALA A 328 36.33 -4.81 -3.90
C ALA A 328 36.40 -6.06 -2.99
N GLN A 329 36.22 -7.28 -3.56
CA GLN A 329 36.35 -8.55 -2.82
C GLN A 329 37.72 -9.20 -2.91
N VAL A 330 38.63 -8.66 -3.72
CA VAL A 330 39.98 -9.24 -3.99
C VAL A 330 41.12 -8.50 -3.27
N ASP A 331 40.84 -7.32 -2.67
CA ASP A 331 41.84 -6.65 -1.82
C ASP A 331 41.69 -7.14 -0.36
N PRO A 332 42.76 -7.77 0.18
CA PRO A 332 42.79 -8.30 1.55
C PRO A 332 42.88 -7.21 2.61
#